data_a7a3cf30c7354408cf977ba12e9b1ab9
#
_entry.id   a7a3cf30c7354408cf977ba12e9b1ab9
#
_cell.length_a   1.000
_cell.length_b   1.000
_cell.length_c   1.000
_cell.angle_alpha   90.00
_cell.angle_beta   90.00
_cell.angle_gamma   90.00
#
_symmetry.space_group_name_H-M   'P 1'
#
loop_
_entity.id
_entity.type
_entity.pdbx_description
1 polymer ?
#
loop_
_entity_poly.entity_id
_entity_poly.type
_entity_poly.pdbx_seq_one_letter_code
_entity_poly.pdbx_strand_id
1 'polypeptide(L)'
;MKADAIIVSAGKGQRFMEGRKKQFFLLADKPILTHTLDKFENCPLIDSILLVVGQEDMDYCLKEIIEKNRYRKISQIVPGGKRRQDSVKNGMDALSRDANIVVIHDGVRPFVTRGMIEDSIHSAQRFGAVVLAMPVKETIKIANADGTVLKTLDRESLWQIQTPQTFQAHVIKEAYQKATENGFVGTDDASLVERLGMKVHILPGSYTNIKITTPEDLILANFFLRMGAPTQQDQKDRREDG
;
A
#
# COMPACT_ATOMS: atom_id res chain seq x y z
N MET A 1 -14.39 -9.79 -14.34
CA MET A 1 -14.12 -8.65 -13.42
C MET A 1 -12.68 -8.25 -13.64
N LYS A 2 -12.39 -6.96 -13.82
CA LYS A 2 -11.04 -6.45 -14.08
C LYS A 2 -10.54 -5.67 -12.86
N ALA A 3 -9.39 -6.06 -12.31
CA ALA A 3 -8.76 -5.41 -11.18
C ALA A 3 -7.41 -4.82 -11.60
N ASP A 4 -7.28 -3.49 -11.50
CA ASP A 4 -6.05 -2.76 -11.77
C ASP A 4 -5.37 -2.38 -10.44
N ALA A 5 -4.06 -2.59 -10.35
CA ALA A 5 -3.26 -2.20 -9.20
C ALA A 5 -2.52 -0.89 -9.47
N ILE A 6 -2.53 0.03 -8.51
CA ILE A 6 -1.71 1.24 -8.50
C ILE A 6 -0.62 1.04 -7.44
N ILE A 7 0.62 0.84 -7.89
CA ILE A 7 1.77 0.69 -7.00
C ILE A 7 2.47 2.04 -6.86
N VAL A 8 2.35 2.65 -5.66
CA VAL A 8 2.85 4.01 -5.40
C VAL A 8 4.28 3.96 -4.86
N SER A 9 5.21 4.51 -5.62
CA SER A 9 6.65 4.50 -5.32
C SER A 9 7.36 5.83 -5.64
N ALA A 10 6.62 6.95 -5.67
CA ALA A 10 7.14 8.28 -6.04
C ALA A 10 7.76 9.08 -4.89
N GLY A 11 7.78 8.52 -3.66
CA GLY A 11 8.28 9.23 -2.48
C GLY A 11 9.78 9.50 -2.52
N LYS A 12 10.19 10.74 -2.19
CA LYS A 12 11.61 11.17 -2.18
C LYS A 12 12.48 10.52 -1.10
N GLY A 13 11.87 9.81 -0.12
CA GLY A 13 12.60 9.05 0.88
C GLY A 13 13.53 9.85 1.79
N GLN A 14 13.19 11.11 2.13
CA GLN A 14 14.03 12.06 2.88
C GLN A 14 14.57 11.54 4.23
N ARG A 15 13.97 10.49 4.79
CA ARG A 15 14.36 9.84 6.06
C ARG A 15 15.23 8.60 5.87
N PHE A 16 15.59 8.26 4.64
CA PHE A 16 16.43 7.11 4.31
C PHE A 16 17.86 7.57 3.98
N MET A 17 18.84 6.66 3.93
CA MET A 17 20.27 6.96 3.73
C MET A 17 20.53 7.85 2.51
N GLU A 18 21.55 8.71 2.59
CA GLU A 18 21.92 9.65 1.53
C GLU A 18 22.18 8.98 0.18
N GLY A 19 21.71 9.60 -0.90
CA GLY A 19 22.11 9.32 -2.28
C GLY A 19 21.26 8.32 -3.05
N ARG A 20 20.36 7.54 -2.43
CA ARG A 20 19.47 6.60 -3.13
C ARG A 20 18.08 6.60 -2.54
N LYS A 21 17.04 6.57 -3.39
CA LYS A 21 15.65 6.49 -2.94
C LYS A 21 15.35 5.11 -2.35
N LYS A 22 14.61 5.08 -1.23
CA LYS A 22 14.36 3.87 -0.43
C LYS A 22 13.80 2.69 -1.22
N GLN A 23 12.93 2.93 -2.20
CA GLN A 23 12.34 1.89 -3.05
C GLN A 23 13.34 1.11 -3.89
N PHE A 24 14.53 1.68 -4.12
CA PHE A 24 15.61 1.07 -4.90
C PHE A 24 16.73 0.49 -4.03
N PHE A 25 16.63 0.57 -2.71
CA PHE A 25 17.56 -0.16 -1.84
C PHE A 25 17.36 -1.66 -2.00
N LEU A 26 18.48 -2.38 -1.91
CA LEU A 26 18.46 -3.83 -1.99
C LEU A 26 17.92 -4.41 -0.67
N LEU A 27 16.94 -5.27 -0.80
CA LEU A 27 16.47 -6.18 0.21
C LEU A 27 16.91 -7.57 -0.24
N ALA A 28 17.90 -8.16 0.42
CA ALA A 28 18.73 -9.24 -0.10
C ALA A 28 19.38 -8.84 -1.45
N ASP A 29 19.01 -9.48 -2.54
CA ASP A 29 19.58 -9.33 -3.87
C ASP A 29 18.80 -8.44 -4.85
N LYS A 30 17.58 -7.99 -4.43
CA LYS A 30 16.65 -7.24 -5.29
C LYS A 30 16.22 -5.91 -4.67
N PRO A 31 15.91 -4.87 -5.49
CA PRO A 31 15.26 -3.66 -4.99
C PRO A 31 13.98 -3.96 -4.22
N ILE A 32 13.69 -3.22 -3.14
CA ILE A 32 12.45 -3.36 -2.36
C ILE A 32 11.22 -3.33 -3.27
N LEU A 33 11.20 -2.41 -4.24
CA LEU A 33 10.10 -2.28 -5.21
C LEU A 33 9.87 -3.57 -6.01
N THR A 34 10.95 -4.25 -6.42
CA THR A 34 10.86 -5.52 -7.18
C THR A 34 10.16 -6.60 -6.36
N HIS A 35 10.48 -6.73 -5.06
CA HIS A 35 9.77 -7.68 -4.18
C HIS A 35 8.27 -7.40 -4.12
N THR A 36 7.87 -6.12 -4.07
CA THR A 36 6.46 -5.74 -4.09
C THR A 36 5.81 -6.09 -5.43
N LEU A 37 6.45 -5.70 -6.54
CA LEU A 37 5.93 -5.94 -7.90
C LEU A 37 5.76 -7.44 -8.19
N ASP A 38 6.70 -8.29 -7.73
CA ASP A 38 6.61 -9.74 -7.88
C ASP A 38 5.29 -10.31 -7.29
N LYS A 39 4.78 -9.73 -6.18
CA LYS A 39 3.52 -10.18 -5.55
C LYS A 39 2.31 -9.87 -6.43
N PHE A 40 2.27 -8.71 -7.05
CA PHE A 40 1.17 -8.28 -7.92
C PHE A 40 1.26 -8.93 -9.30
N GLU A 41 2.45 -9.06 -9.88
CA GLU A 41 2.68 -9.77 -11.15
C GLU A 41 2.17 -11.21 -11.07
N ASN A 42 2.45 -11.89 -9.94
CA ASN A 42 2.07 -13.30 -9.73
C ASN A 42 0.66 -13.49 -9.15
N CYS A 43 -0.12 -12.44 -8.92
CA CYS A 43 -1.50 -12.55 -8.45
C CYS A 43 -2.46 -12.68 -9.64
N PRO A 44 -3.18 -13.84 -9.81
CA PRO A 44 -4.06 -14.06 -10.96
C PRO A 44 -5.21 -13.07 -11.08
N LEU A 45 -5.67 -12.49 -9.96
CA LEU A 45 -6.77 -11.54 -9.93
C LEU A 45 -6.37 -10.11 -10.33
N ILE A 46 -5.08 -9.83 -10.47
CA ILE A 46 -4.59 -8.54 -10.98
C ILE A 46 -4.43 -8.64 -12.50
N ASP A 47 -5.14 -7.80 -13.21
CA ASP A 47 -5.09 -7.75 -14.68
C ASP A 47 -4.01 -6.79 -15.18
N SER A 48 -3.83 -5.65 -14.49
CA SER A 48 -2.91 -4.59 -14.90
C SER A 48 -2.28 -3.91 -13.68
N ILE A 49 -1.05 -3.43 -13.84
CA ILE A 49 -0.30 -2.67 -12.84
C ILE A 49 0.07 -1.32 -13.41
N LEU A 50 -0.28 -0.26 -12.71
CA LEU A 50 0.15 1.11 -12.95
C LEU A 50 1.24 1.43 -11.93
N LEU A 51 2.48 1.58 -12.38
CA LEU A 51 3.61 1.89 -11.51
C LEU A 51 3.83 3.39 -11.43
N VAL A 52 3.55 3.97 -10.25
CA VAL A 52 3.70 5.42 -10.02
C VAL A 52 5.04 5.70 -9.34
N VAL A 53 5.94 6.41 -10.03
CA VAL A 53 7.31 6.72 -9.57
C VAL A 53 7.64 8.20 -9.75
N GLY A 54 8.75 8.67 -9.19
CA GLY A 54 9.24 10.02 -9.48
C GLY A 54 9.52 10.18 -10.98
N GLN A 55 9.25 11.36 -11.53
CA GLN A 55 9.48 11.65 -12.95
C GLN A 55 10.92 11.28 -13.37
N GLU A 56 11.89 11.60 -12.52
CA GLU A 56 13.31 11.32 -12.72
C GLU A 56 13.68 9.82 -12.64
N ASP A 57 12.81 8.98 -12.12
CA ASP A 57 13.06 7.55 -11.93
C ASP A 57 12.44 6.68 -13.05
N MET A 58 11.68 7.28 -13.96
CA MET A 58 10.90 6.52 -14.95
C MET A 58 11.77 5.65 -15.85
N ASP A 59 12.86 6.23 -16.38
CA ASP A 59 13.81 5.51 -17.26
C ASP A 59 14.52 4.38 -16.52
N TYR A 60 14.93 4.63 -15.27
CA TYR A 60 15.52 3.59 -14.42
C TYR A 60 14.52 2.45 -14.17
N CYS A 61 13.28 2.79 -13.82
CA CYS A 61 12.25 1.78 -13.59
C CYS A 61 11.95 0.97 -14.85
N LEU A 62 11.90 1.60 -16.02
CA LEU A 62 11.68 0.90 -17.28
C LEU A 62 12.81 -0.14 -17.51
N LYS A 63 14.07 0.29 -17.50
CA LYS A 63 15.21 -0.54 -17.87
C LYS A 63 15.60 -1.56 -16.79
N GLU A 64 15.80 -1.08 -15.57
CA GLU A 64 16.38 -1.89 -14.49
C GLU A 64 15.34 -2.67 -13.67
N ILE A 65 14.06 -2.24 -13.69
CA ILE A 65 13.01 -2.92 -12.95
C ILE A 65 12.11 -3.72 -13.90
N ILE A 66 11.52 -3.09 -14.91
CA ILE A 66 10.48 -3.73 -15.73
C ILE A 66 11.07 -4.69 -16.74
N GLU A 67 11.94 -4.21 -17.62
CA GLU A 67 12.53 -5.01 -18.70
C GLU A 67 13.40 -6.15 -18.15
N LYS A 68 14.25 -5.85 -17.17
CA LYS A 68 15.15 -6.82 -16.54
C LYS A 68 14.40 -7.98 -15.87
N ASN A 69 13.26 -7.71 -15.22
CA ASN A 69 12.44 -8.74 -14.57
C ASN A 69 11.32 -9.28 -15.49
N ARG A 70 11.18 -8.74 -16.71
CA ARG A 70 10.21 -9.18 -17.73
C ARG A 70 8.76 -9.14 -17.23
N TYR A 71 8.40 -8.08 -16.46
CA TYR A 71 7.02 -7.88 -16.00
C TYR A 71 6.07 -7.69 -17.18
N ARG A 72 4.95 -8.39 -17.17
CA ARG A 72 3.95 -8.41 -18.25
C ARG A 72 2.69 -7.63 -17.91
N LYS A 73 2.37 -7.51 -16.61
CA LYS A 73 1.18 -6.80 -16.14
C LYS A 73 1.39 -5.31 -15.94
N ILE A 74 2.65 -4.82 -15.91
CA ILE A 74 2.91 -3.38 -15.83
C ILE A 74 2.55 -2.75 -17.18
N SER A 75 1.36 -2.14 -17.23
CA SER A 75 0.82 -1.53 -18.43
C SER A 75 1.36 -0.12 -18.67
N GLN A 76 1.70 0.60 -17.59
CA GLN A 76 2.16 1.97 -17.68
C GLN A 76 3.02 2.37 -16.47
N ILE A 77 4.07 3.18 -16.72
CA ILE A 77 4.79 3.96 -15.71
C ILE A 77 4.19 5.35 -15.70
N VAL A 78 3.78 5.83 -14.51
CA VAL A 78 3.08 7.09 -14.34
C VAL A 78 3.92 8.02 -13.45
N PRO A 79 4.10 9.30 -13.80
CA PRO A 79 4.81 10.23 -12.95
C PRO A 79 4.00 10.51 -11.67
N GLY A 80 4.68 10.50 -10.51
CA GLY A 80 4.10 10.85 -9.23
C GLY A 80 3.87 12.36 -9.10
N GLY A 81 3.03 12.73 -8.14
CA GLY A 81 2.75 14.11 -7.77
C GLY A 81 3.55 14.60 -6.56
N LYS A 82 3.22 15.78 -6.07
CA LYS A 82 3.88 16.40 -4.90
C LYS A 82 3.60 15.65 -3.62
N ARG A 83 2.42 15.08 -3.45
CA ARG A 83 1.96 14.31 -2.28
C ARG A 83 1.64 12.88 -2.72
N ARG A 84 1.48 11.97 -1.74
CA ARG A 84 1.03 10.60 -2.01
C ARG A 84 -0.34 10.59 -2.70
N GLN A 85 -1.28 11.40 -2.23
CA GLN A 85 -2.61 11.53 -2.84
C GLN A 85 -2.54 11.97 -4.30
N ASP A 86 -1.69 12.97 -4.63
CA ASP A 86 -1.52 13.42 -6.01
C ASP A 86 -0.92 12.32 -6.89
N SER A 87 -0.01 11.50 -6.33
CA SER A 87 0.59 10.35 -7.01
C SER A 87 -0.44 9.27 -7.32
N VAL A 88 -1.30 8.93 -6.34
CA VAL A 88 -2.40 7.97 -6.55
C VAL A 88 -3.37 8.53 -7.59
N LYS A 89 -3.70 9.83 -7.52
CA LYS A 89 -4.59 10.46 -8.52
C LYS A 89 -4.04 10.31 -9.95
N ASN A 90 -2.76 10.57 -10.16
CA ASN A 90 -2.14 10.36 -11.47
C ASN A 90 -2.26 8.91 -11.94
N GLY A 91 -2.07 7.93 -11.04
CA GLY A 91 -2.32 6.52 -11.32
C GLY A 91 -3.78 6.24 -11.67
N MET A 92 -4.72 6.86 -10.97
CA MET A 92 -6.16 6.71 -11.25
C MET A 92 -6.58 7.29 -12.60
N ASP A 93 -5.97 8.39 -13.01
CA ASP A 93 -6.23 9.02 -14.32
C ASP A 93 -5.72 8.13 -15.48
N ALA A 94 -4.79 7.20 -15.20
CA ALA A 94 -4.24 6.24 -16.15
C ALA A 94 -4.92 4.85 -16.11
N LEU A 95 -5.92 4.65 -15.23
CA LEU A 95 -6.66 3.38 -15.13
C LEU A 95 -7.35 3.03 -16.46
N SER A 96 -7.45 1.75 -16.71
CA SER A 96 -8.27 1.24 -17.82
C SER A 96 -9.75 1.64 -17.64
N ARG A 97 -10.44 1.93 -18.76
CA ARG A 97 -11.85 2.37 -18.72
C ARG A 97 -12.77 1.33 -18.13
N ASP A 98 -12.42 0.06 -18.26
CA ASP A 98 -13.17 -1.12 -17.83
C ASP A 98 -12.71 -1.66 -16.46
N ALA A 99 -11.82 -0.96 -15.76
CA ALA A 99 -11.44 -1.31 -14.39
C ALA A 99 -12.67 -1.30 -13.47
N ASN A 100 -12.95 -2.43 -12.84
CA ASN A 100 -14.02 -2.58 -11.85
C ASN A 100 -13.52 -2.38 -10.42
N ILE A 101 -12.32 -2.90 -10.14
CA ILE A 101 -11.65 -2.84 -8.83
C ILE A 101 -10.31 -2.13 -8.99
N VAL A 102 -9.99 -1.28 -8.02
CA VAL A 102 -8.70 -0.57 -7.91
C VAL A 102 -8.02 -0.98 -6.62
N VAL A 103 -6.82 -1.52 -6.74
CA VAL A 103 -5.98 -1.94 -5.60
C VAL A 103 -4.83 -0.95 -5.46
N ILE A 104 -4.82 -0.15 -4.39
CA ILE A 104 -3.78 0.85 -4.13
C ILE A 104 -2.80 0.29 -3.12
N HIS A 105 -1.51 0.24 -3.49
CA HIS A 105 -0.49 -0.35 -2.63
C HIS A 105 0.81 0.47 -2.61
N ASP A 106 1.44 0.55 -1.43
CA ASP A 106 2.73 1.20 -1.26
C ASP A 106 3.86 0.31 -1.82
N GLY A 107 4.65 0.80 -2.78
CA GLY A 107 5.75 0.05 -3.40
C GLY A 107 6.88 -0.36 -2.45
N VAL A 108 6.84 0.08 -1.21
CA VAL A 108 7.79 -0.25 -0.14
C VAL A 108 7.18 -1.14 0.97
N ARG A 109 6.14 -1.93 0.62
CA ARG A 109 5.59 -3.01 1.47
C ARG A 109 5.78 -4.37 0.78
N PRO A 110 6.99 -4.92 0.79
CA PRO A 110 7.34 -6.13 0.01
C PRO A 110 6.74 -7.43 0.57
N PHE A 111 6.15 -7.40 1.77
CA PHE A 111 5.65 -8.58 2.46
C PHE A 111 4.13 -8.78 2.35
N VAL A 112 3.46 -8.02 1.48
CA VAL A 112 2.08 -8.33 1.12
C VAL A 112 2.03 -9.74 0.54
N THR A 113 1.06 -10.55 0.96
CA THR A 113 0.89 -11.90 0.43
C THR A 113 -0.14 -11.91 -0.71
N ARG A 114 -0.07 -12.93 -1.56
CA ARG A 114 -1.06 -13.16 -2.60
C ARG A 114 -2.47 -13.26 -1.99
N GLY A 115 -2.64 -14.01 -0.89
CA GLY A 115 -3.93 -14.12 -0.21
C GLY A 115 -4.49 -12.77 0.25
N MET A 116 -3.65 -11.88 0.81
CA MET A 116 -4.08 -10.53 1.20
C MET A 116 -4.61 -9.72 0.00
N ILE A 117 -3.95 -9.83 -1.16
CA ILE A 117 -4.39 -9.14 -2.39
C ILE A 117 -5.72 -9.71 -2.85
N GLU A 118 -5.84 -11.04 -2.97
CA GLU A 118 -7.05 -11.73 -3.42
C GLU A 118 -8.23 -11.47 -2.48
N ASP A 119 -8.04 -11.61 -1.15
CA ASP A 119 -9.06 -11.34 -0.14
C ASP A 119 -9.54 -9.88 -0.21
N SER A 120 -8.63 -8.93 -0.44
CA SER A 120 -8.99 -7.51 -0.57
C SER A 120 -9.85 -7.26 -1.81
N ILE A 121 -9.55 -7.92 -2.94
CA ILE A 121 -10.30 -7.79 -4.19
C ILE A 121 -11.72 -8.37 -4.01
N HIS A 122 -11.84 -9.59 -3.48
CA HIS A 122 -13.15 -10.21 -3.25
C HIS A 122 -14.00 -9.41 -2.25
N SER A 123 -13.37 -8.90 -1.20
CA SER A 123 -14.08 -8.11 -0.19
C SER A 123 -14.50 -6.74 -0.73
N ALA A 124 -13.66 -6.06 -1.53
CA ALA A 124 -14.03 -4.78 -2.15
C ALA A 124 -15.18 -4.96 -3.16
N GLN A 125 -15.23 -6.09 -3.85
CA GLN A 125 -16.34 -6.43 -4.73
C GLN A 125 -17.67 -6.48 -3.97
N ARG A 126 -17.64 -6.99 -2.72
CA ARG A 126 -18.83 -7.13 -1.86
C ARG A 126 -19.18 -5.84 -1.13
N PHE A 127 -18.17 -5.15 -0.59
CA PHE A 127 -18.38 -4.05 0.37
C PHE A 127 -18.12 -2.66 -0.21
N GLY A 128 -17.54 -2.55 -1.40
CA GLY A 128 -17.23 -1.29 -2.07
C GLY A 128 -15.86 -0.71 -1.70
N ALA A 129 -15.47 -0.75 -0.43
CA ALA A 129 -14.22 -0.21 0.08
C ALA A 129 -13.67 -1.05 1.23
N VAL A 130 -12.39 -1.46 1.14
CA VAL A 130 -11.73 -2.26 2.17
C VAL A 130 -10.27 -1.82 2.35
N VAL A 131 -9.76 -1.99 3.57
CA VAL A 131 -8.36 -1.77 3.94
C VAL A 131 -7.83 -2.94 4.74
N LEU A 132 -6.56 -3.28 4.56
CA LEU A 132 -5.90 -4.18 5.49
C LEU A 132 -5.44 -3.41 6.72
N ALA A 133 -5.59 -4.03 7.90
CA ALA A 133 -5.12 -3.43 9.14
C ALA A 133 -4.76 -4.47 10.19
N MET A 134 -4.01 -4.02 11.19
CA MET A 134 -3.68 -4.78 12.39
C MET A 134 -4.14 -4.04 13.64
N PRO A 135 -4.65 -4.73 14.68
CA PRO A 135 -4.91 -4.10 15.97
C PRO A 135 -3.63 -3.46 16.52
N VAL A 136 -3.77 -2.30 17.13
CA VAL A 136 -2.63 -1.63 17.80
C VAL A 136 -2.26 -2.41 19.06
N LYS A 137 -0.97 -2.72 19.23
CA LYS A 137 -0.44 -3.42 20.41
C LYS A 137 -0.02 -2.48 21.54
N GLU A 138 0.55 -1.33 21.18
CA GLU A 138 1.07 -0.34 22.10
C GLU A 138 -0.03 0.51 22.70
N THR A 139 0.23 1.08 23.89
CA THR A 139 -0.64 2.10 24.47
C THR A 139 -0.48 3.41 23.70
N ILE A 140 -1.56 3.92 23.12
CA ILE A 140 -1.57 5.17 22.36
C ILE A 140 -2.09 6.31 23.24
N LYS A 141 -1.35 7.41 23.22
CA LYS A 141 -1.67 8.65 23.95
C LYS A 141 -1.86 9.80 22.96
N ILE A 142 -2.83 10.65 23.25
CA ILE A 142 -2.87 12.00 22.67
C ILE A 142 -2.04 12.90 23.58
N ALA A 143 -1.11 13.68 23.01
CA ALA A 143 -0.26 14.60 23.73
C ALA A 143 -0.59 16.06 23.38
N ASN A 144 -0.40 16.95 24.34
CA ASN A 144 -0.39 18.39 24.14
C ASN A 144 0.92 18.83 23.45
N ALA A 145 0.96 20.05 22.93
CA ALA A 145 2.13 20.63 22.28
C ALA A 145 3.37 20.77 23.22
N ASP A 146 3.13 20.85 24.54
CA ASP A 146 4.17 20.91 25.57
C ASP A 146 4.73 19.52 25.98
N GLY A 147 4.26 18.44 25.32
CA GLY A 147 4.68 17.06 25.59
C GLY A 147 3.93 16.38 26.75
N THR A 148 2.99 17.04 27.40
CA THR A 148 2.16 16.40 28.43
C THR A 148 1.07 15.51 27.81
N VAL A 149 0.70 14.43 28.52
CA VAL A 149 -0.37 13.53 28.06
C VAL A 149 -1.74 14.18 28.26
N LEU A 150 -2.50 14.32 27.16
CA LEU A 150 -3.88 14.78 27.20
C LEU A 150 -4.84 13.64 27.51
N LYS A 151 -4.70 12.51 26.78
CA LYS A 151 -5.65 11.38 26.88
C LYS A 151 -4.98 10.07 26.47
N THR A 152 -5.36 8.97 27.13
CA THR A 152 -5.09 7.61 26.66
C THR A 152 -6.26 7.12 25.83
N LEU A 153 -5.98 6.59 24.66
CA LEU A 153 -7.00 6.03 23.78
C LEU A 153 -7.30 4.57 24.15
N ASP A 154 -8.54 4.17 23.95
CA ASP A 154 -8.93 2.77 24.07
C ASP A 154 -8.33 1.96 22.91
N ARG A 155 -7.36 1.10 23.24
CA ARG A 155 -6.61 0.31 22.29
C ARG A 155 -7.49 -0.68 21.53
N GLU A 156 -8.58 -1.18 22.11
CA GLU A 156 -9.45 -2.16 21.46
C GLU A 156 -10.13 -1.60 20.20
N SER A 157 -10.29 -0.28 20.13
CA SER A 157 -10.87 0.42 18.98
C SER A 157 -9.83 0.91 17.95
N LEU A 158 -8.52 0.72 18.21
CA LEU A 158 -7.45 1.28 17.38
C LEU A 158 -6.85 0.24 16.43
N TRP A 159 -6.77 0.63 15.16
CA TRP A 159 -6.21 -0.20 14.10
C TRP A 159 -5.10 0.55 13.35
N GLN A 160 -4.01 -0.15 13.09
CA GLN A 160 -2.92 0.33 12.26
C GLN A 160 -3.20 -0.04 10.81
N ILE A 161 -3.55 0.95 9.99
CA ILE A 161 -3.92 0.76 8.60
C ILE A 161 -2.70 0.44 7.74
N GLN A 162 -2.86 -0.56 6.88
CA GLN A 162 -1.86 -0.99 5.91
C GLN A 162 -2.39 -0.78 4.47
N THR A 163 -1.60 -1.18 3.49
CA THR A 163 -2.02 -1.40 2.12
C THR A 163 -1.81 -2.89 1.77
N PRO A 164 -2.58 -3.47 0.83
CA PRO A 164 -3.49 -2.80 -0.11
C PRO A 164 -4.70 -2.15 0.56
N GLN A 165 -5.11 -1.01 -0.04
CA GLN A 165 -6.43 -0.42 0.14
C GLN A 165 -7.18 -0.64 -1.18
N THR A 166 -8.31 -1.30 -1.14
CA THR A 166 -8.96 -1.81 -2.34
C THR A 166 -10.40 -1.33 -2.42
N PHE A 167 -10.78 -0.86 -3.60
CA PHE A 167 -12.04 -0.16 -3.80
C PHE A 167 -12.72 -0.59 -5.10
N GLN A 168 -14.04 -0.50 -5.16
CA GLN A 168 -14.73 -0.43 -6.44
C GLN A 168 -14.32 0.86 -7.15
N ALA A 169 -14.05 0.76 -8.45
CA ALA A 169 -13.46 1.86 -9.21
C ALA A 169 -14.30 3.15 -9.18
N HIS A 170 -15.63 3.03 -9.23
CA HIS A 170 -16.51 4.20 -9.17
C HIS A 170 -16.46 4.89 -7.80
N VAL A 171 -16.37 4.12 -6.70
CA VAL A 171 -16.29 4.64 -5.34
C VAL A 171 -15.05 5.51 -5.15
N ILE A 172 -13.87 4.96 -5.47
CA ILE A 172 -12.62 5.69 -5.26
C ILE A 172 -12.46 6.86 -6.24
N LYS A 173 -12.96 6.75 -7.47
CA LYS A 173 -12.98 7.87 -8.42
C LYS A 173 -13.81 9.04 -7.91
N GLU A 174 -15.02 8.77 -7.39
CA GLU A 174 -15.88 9.79 -6.77
C GLU A 174 -15.20 10.44 -5.55
N ALA A 175 -14.59 9.62 -4.67
CA ALA A 175 -13.89 10.12 -3.49
C ALA A 175 -12.74 11.06 -3.86
N TYR A 176 -11.94 10.73 -4.86
CA TYR A 176 -10.86 11.58 -5.35
C TYR A 176 -11.37 12.86 -6.03
N GLN A 177 -12.45 12.76 -6.79
CA GLN A 177 -13.08 13.93 -7.40
C GLN A 177 -13.55 14.91 -6.32
N LYS A 178 -14.33 14.44 -5.34
CA LYS A 178 -14.82 15.27 -4.24
C LYS A 178 -13.71 15.85 -3.38
N ALA A 179 -12.65 15.07 -3.11
CA ALA A 179 -11.49 15.58 -2.40
C ALA A 179 -10.80 16.71 -3.18
N THR A 180 -10.72 16.61 -4.50
CA THR A 180 -10.15 17.66 -5.37
C THR A 180 -11.01 18.91 -5.36
N GLU A 181 -12.33 18.77 -5.54
CA GLU A 181 -13.29 19.90 -5.53
C GLU A 181 -13.25 20.68 -4.20
N ASN A 182 -13.07 19.97 -3.08
CA ASN A 182 -13.08 20.56 -1.73
C ASN A 182 -11.68 20.91 -1.20
N GLY A 183 -10.61 20.71 -1.98
CA GLY A 183 -9.23 20.93 -1.54
C GLY A 183 -8.81 20.04 -0.35
N PHE A 184 -9.48 18.89 -0.14
CA PHE A 184 -9.22 18.00 0.99
C PHE A 184 -8.01 17.10 0.74
N VAL A 185 -7.16 16.98 1.76
CA VAL A 185 -6.00 16.09 1.75
C VAL A 185 -6.18 15.04 2.85
N GLY A 186 -6.38 13.80 2.42
CA GLY A 186 -6.48 12.66 3.32
C GLY A 186 -5.11 12.14 3.77
N THR A 187 -5.10 11.38 4.85
CA THR A 187 -3.91 10.67 5.33
C THR A 187 -3.64 9.42 4.52
N ASP A 188 -4.70 8.80 3.97
CA ASP A 188 -4.68 7.63 3.10
C ASP A 188 -5.86 7.69 2.12
N ASP A 189 -6.01 6.65 1.28
CA ASP A 189 -7.06 6.63 0.25
C ASP A 189 -8.44 6.34 0.86
N ALA A 190 -8.50 5.55 1.92
CA ALA A 190 -9.73 5.22 2.63
C ALA A 190 -10.39 6.44 3.28
N SER A 191 -9.60 7.36 3.82
CA SER A 191 -10.10 8.60 4.43
C SER A 191 -10.88 9.49 3.45
N LEU A 192 -10.61 9.39 2.16
CA LEU A 192 -11.39 10.09 1.13
C LEU A 192 -12.77 9.43 0.96
N VAL A 193 -12.84 8.11 1.03
CA VAL A 193 -14.09 7.34 0.94
C VAL A 193 -14.96 7.55 2.18
N GLU A 194 -14.35 7.55 3.38
CA GLU A 194 -15.02 7.87 4.64
C GLU A 194 -15.68 9.25 4.58
N ARG A 195 -15.03 10.22 3.95
CA ARG A 195 -15.56 11.57 3.78
C ARG A 195 -16.80 11.64 2.87
N LEU A 196 -17.04 10.66 2.00
CA LEU A 196 -18.27 10.49 1.27
C LEU A 196 -19.44 9.95 2.16
N GLY A 197 -19.15 9.61 3.41
CA GLY A 197 -20.11 8.94 4.30
C GLY A 197 -20.22 7.44 4.03
N MET A 198 -19.34 6.87 3.22
CA MET A 198 -19.32 5.44 2.93
C MET A 198 -18.53 4.66 3.97
N LYS A 199 -18.96 3.43 4.24
CA LYS A 199 -18.27 2.54 5.16
C LYS A 199 -17.05 1.94 4.48
N VAL A 200 -15.90 1.96 5.18
CA VAL A 200 -14.68 1.22 4.81
C VAL A 200 -14.56 0.02 5.73
N HIS A 201 -14.42 -1.17 5.15
CA HIS A 201 -14.33 -2.42 5.91
C HIS A 201 -12.87 -2.77 6.18
N ILE A 202 -12.58 -3.20 7.41
CA ILE A 202 -11.25 -3.65 7.82
C ILE A 202 -11.13 -5.14 7.55
N LEU A 203 -10.03 -5.53 6.91
CA LEU A 203 -9.60 -6.92 6.75
C LEU A 203 -8.33 -7.16 7.57
N PRO A 204 -8.15 -8.37 8.11
CA PRO A 204 -6.91 -8.73 8.79
C PRO A 204 -5.70 -8.58 7.85
N GLY A 205 -4.74 -7.74 8.26
CA GLY A 205 -3.44 -7.63 7.63
C GLY A 205 -2.41 -8.59 8.23
N SER A 206 -1.14 -8.18 8.26
CA SER A 206 -0.06 -8.89 8.94
C SER A 206 0.92 -7.91 9.57
N TYR A 207 1.43 -8.25 10.77
CA TYR A 207 2.52 -7.49 11.37
C TYR A 207 3.83 -7.58 10.55
N THR A 208 3.96 -8.58 9.69
CA THR A 208 5.08 -8.65 8.75
C THR A 208 4.91 -7.78 7.52
N ASN A 209 3.68 -7.33 7.19
CA ASN A 209 3.41 -6.42 6.07
C ASN A 209 3.82 -4.98 6.40
N ILE A 210 5.06 -4.82 6.85
CA ILE A 210 5.63 -3.53 7.23
C ILE A 210 5.83 -2.62 6.03
N LYS A 211 5.79 -1.31 6.29
CA LYS A 211 6.21 -0.27 5.33
C LYS A 211 7.65 0.10 5.62
N ILE A 212 8.56 -0.17 4.70
CA ILE A 212 9.98 0.18 4.85
C ILE A 212 10.13 1.69 4.69
N THR A 213 10.42 2.39 5.80
CA THR A 213 10.51 3.85 5.86
C THR A 213 11.79 4.34 6.50
N THR A 214 12.44 3.51 7.31
CA THR A 214 13.68 3.82 8.02
C THR A 214 14.72 2.71 7.78
N PRO A 215 16.01 2.96 8.10
CA PRO A 215 17.04 1.91 8.03
C PRO A 215 16.74 0.70 8.92
N GLU A 216 16.13 0.92 10.10
CA GLU A 216 15.74 -0.14 11.02
C GLU A 216 14.68 -1.07 10.40
N ASP A 217 13.73 -0.50 9.64
CA ASP A 217 12.76 -1.29 8.89
C ASP A 217 13.43 -2.21 7.88
N LEU A 218 14.54 -1.78 7.26
CA LEU A 218 15.31 -2.60 6.31
C LEU A 218 16.00 -3.77 7.00
N ILE A 219 16.51 -3.58 8.21
CA ILE A 219 17.09 -4.66 9.03
C ILE A 219 16.01 -5.70 9.35
N LEU A 220 14.86 -5.24 9.82
CA LEU A 220 13.70 -6.09 10.11
C LEU A 220 13.21 -6.83 8.86
N ALA A 221 13.16 -6.15 7.71
CA ALA A 221 12.79 -6.75 6.43
C ALA A 221 13.75 -7.88 6.02
N ASN A 222 15.06 -7.68 6.17
CA ASN A 222 16.05 -8.73 5.90
C ASN A 222 15.87 -9.94 6.84
N PHE A 223 15.54 -9.70 8.10
CA PHE A 223 15.23 -10.77 9.04
C PHE A 223 14.01 -11.58 8.56
N PHE A 224 12.90 -10.91 8.19
CA PHE A 224 11.70 -11.58 7.70
C PHE A 224 11.96 -12.43 6.45
N LEU A 225 12.79 -11.95 5.51
CA LEU A 225 13.15 -12.76 4.34
C LEU A 225 13.90 -14.03 4.70
N ARG A 226 14.87 -13.95 5.63
CA ARG A 226 15.69 -15.09 6.05
C ARG A 226 14.89 -16.17 6.80
N MET A 227 13.91 -15.73 7.59
CA MET A 227 13.07 -16.65 8.39
C MET A 227 11.93 -17.30 7.57
N GLY A 228 11.78 -16.92 6.29
CA GLY A 228 10.54 -17.20 5.55
C GLY A 228 9.40 -16.47 6.23
N ALA A 229 9.02 -15.29 5.73
CA ALA A 229 8.00 -14.46 6.40
C ALA A 229 6.78 -15.31 6.78
N PRO A 230 6.32 -15.29 8.06
CA PRO A 230 5.20 -16.11 8.51
C PRO A 230 3.98 -15.88 7.61
N THR A 231 3.40 -16.94 7.10
CA THR A 231 2.20 -16.88 6.26
C THR A 231 0.99 -16.49 7.11
N GLN A 232 -0.11 -16.08 6.47
CA GLN A 232 -1.39 -15.86 7.18
C GLN A 232 -1.85 -17.13 7.94
N GLN A 233 -1.52 -18.30 7.43
CA GLN A 233 -1.83 -19.59 8.05
C GLN A 233 -1.16 -19.70 9.42
N ASP A 234 0.14 -19.42 9.51
CA ASP A 234 0.92 -19.44 10.76
C ASP A 234 0.38 -18.46 11.82
N GLN A 235 -0.36 -17.42 11.40
CA GLN A 235 -0.97 -16.44 12.31
C GLN A 235 -2.38 -16.83 12.77
N LYS A 236 -3.12 -17.62 11.99
CA LYS A 236 -4.42 -18.20 12.40
C LYS A 236 -4.22 -19.28 13.45
N ASP A 237 -3.28 -20.19 13.21
CA ASP A 237 -3.00 -21.31 14.11
C ASP A 237 -2.57 -20.82 15.51
N ARG A 238 -1.82 -19.71 15.58
CA ARG A 238 -1.43 -19.10 16.87
C ARG A 238 -2.55 -18.37 17.63
N ARG A 239 -3.71 -18.13 17.01
CA ARG A 239 -4.87 -17.51 17.67
C ARG A 239 -5.86 -18.53 18.20
N GLU A 240 -5.81 -19.77 17.71
CA GLU A 240 -6.63 -20.88 18.19
C GLU A 240 -6.01 -21.57 19.42
N ASP A 241 -4.70 -21.35 19.66
CA ASP A 241 -3.94 -21.94 20.79
C ASP A 241 -3.78 -20.98 21.99
N GLY A 242 -4.42 -19.82 22.03
CA GLY A 242 -4.36 -18.81 23.11
C GLY A 242 -5.72 -18.32 23.56
#